data_f249c74b832b341a59eaf05922807a49
#
_entry.id   f249c74b832b341a59eaf05922807a49
#
_cell.length_a   1.000
_cell.length_b   1.000
_cell.length_c   1.000
_cell.angle_alpha   90.00
_cell.angle_beta   90.00
_cell.angle_gamma   90.00
#
_symmetry.space_group_name_H-M   'P 1'
#
loop_
_entity.id
_entity.type
_entity.pdbx_description
1 polymer ?
#
loop_
_entity_poly.entity_id
_entity_poly.type
_entity_poly.pdbx_seq_one_letter_code
_entity_poly.pdbx_strand_id
1 'polypeptide(L)'
;KRQPADRKRFHELRSESDAILIGGSTARREPYKKTPVPLFIITHSLVRLQPKNQLAKQLNLPPAAALQEISNFFAQKERAQILVEAGPKLLTKMIEERLIQTLYLTINHDATGENIIDLADLVKNFKLLSSVKVENDEFQSFELA
;
A
#
# COMPACT_ATOMS: atom_id res chain seq x y z
N LYS A 1 9.21 -14.90 1.62
CA LYS A 1 8.60 -14.88 2.96
C LYS A 1 9.05 -13.65 3.73
N ARG A 2 8.09 -12.99 4.36
CA ARG A 2 8.40 -11.87 5.23
C ARG A 2 8.92 -12.35 6.57
N GLN A 3 9.86 -11.61 7.14
CA GLN A 3 10.31 -11.85 8.50
C GLN A 3 9.15 -11.62 9.49
N PRO A 4 9.14 -12.29 10.66
CA PRO A 4 8.06 -12.13 11.64
C PRO A 4 7.81 -10.68 12.06
N ALA A 5 8.88 -9.89 12.25
CA ALA A 5 8.74 -8.49 12.62
C ALA A 5 8.08 -7.66 11.51
N ASP A 6 8.41 -7.92 10.26
CA ASP A 6 7.81 -7.26 9.11
C ASP A 6 6.32 -7.61 8.99
N ARG A 7 5.96 -8.88 9.18
CA ARG A 7 4.57 -9.32 9.16
C ARG A 7 3.76 -8.65 10.26
N LYS A 8 4.33 -8.52 11.47
CA LYS A 8 3.66 -7.87 12.59
C LYS A 8 3.37 -6.40 12.26
N ARG A 9 4.37 -5.69 11.75
CA ARG A 9 4.22 -4.29 11.33
C ARG A 9 3.12 -4.15 10.27
N PHE A 10 3.11 -5.04 9.30
CA PHE A 10 2.14 -5.06 8.22
C PHE A 10 0.71 -5.25 8.74
N HIS A 11 0.51 -6.19 9.66
CA HIS A 11 -0.79 -6.42 10.28
C HIS A 11 -1.25 -5.22 11.10
N GLU A 12 -0.35 -4.57 11.82
CA GLU A 12 -0.67 -3.37 12.58
C GLU A 12 -1.14 -2.24 11.67
N LEU A 13 -0.44 -2.01 10.56
CA LEU A 13 -0.83 -1.00 9.58
C LEU A 13 -2.21 -1.28 8.99
N ARG A 14 -2.49 -2.53 8.64
CA ARG A 14 -3.81 -2.91 8.12
C ARG A 14 -4.91 -2.69 9.14
N SER A 15 -4.68 -3.06 10.39
CA SER A 15 -5.68 -2.94 11.45
C SER A 15 -5.99 -1.49 11.80
N GLU A 16 -5.04 -0.59 11.63
CA GLU A 16 -5.20 0.83 11.93
C GLU A 16 -5.81 1.62 10.77
N SER A 17 -5.94 1.00 9.60
CA SER A 17 -6.46 1.66 8.40
C SER A 17 -7.97 1.47 8.27
N ASP A 18 -8.60 2.36 7.52
CA ASP A 18 -10.03 2.27 7.21
C ASP A 18 -10.28 1.42 5.97
N ALA A 19 -9.32 1.41 5.05
CA ALA A 19 -9.39 0.64 3.81
C ALA A 19 -8.00 0.28 3.33
N ILE A 20 -7.92 -0.74 2.49
CA ILE A 20 -6.70 -1.16 1.80
C ILE A 20 -6.92 -0.97 0.30
N LEU A 21 -5.94 -0.40 -0.38
CA LEU A 21 -5.95 -0.22 -1.83
C LEU A 21 -4.81 -1.00 -2.46
N ILE A 22 -5.13 -1.82 -3.45
CA ILE A 22 -4.14 -2.55 -4.24
C ILE A 22 -4.41 -2.37 -5.73
N GLY A 23 -3.43 -2.69 -6.55
CA GLY A 23 -3.60 -2.73 -7.99
C GLY A 23 -3.98 -4.13 -8.48
N GLY A 24 -4.44 -4.21 -9.73
CA GLY A 24 -4.83 -5.48 -10.34
C GLY A 24 -3.69 -6.50 -10.41
N SER A 25 -2.49 -6.04 -10.67
CA SER A 25 -1.32 -6.93 -10.73
C SER A 25 -1.07 -7.61 -9.38
N THR A 26 -1.13 -6.85 -8.28
CA THR A 26 -1.02 -7.41 -6.93
C THR A 26 -2.18 -8.35 -6.63
N ALA A 27 -3.39 -7.99 -7.02
CA ALA A 27 -4.57 -8.81 -6.79
C ALA A 27 -4.54 -10.16 -7.54
N ARG A 28 -3.76 -10.25 -8.63
CA ARG A 28 -3.59 -11.50 -9.37
C ARG A 28 -2.50 -12.39 -8.79
N ARG A 29 -1.51 -11.79 -8.12
CA ARG A 29 -0.32 -12.53 -7.64
C ARG A 29 -0.37 -12.89 -6.18
N GLU A 30 -1.06 -12.09 -5.37
CA GLU A 30 -1.08 -12.23 -3.92
C GLU A 30 -2.46 -12.66 -3.43
N PRO A 31 -2.53 -13.52 -2.40
CA PRO A 31 -3.83 -13.87 -1.82
C PRO A 31 -4.32 -12.79 -0.87
N TYR A 32 -5.52 -12.30 -1.14
CA TYR A 32 -6.24 -11.35 -0.27
C TYR A 32 -7.61 -11.90 0.08
N LYS A 33 -7.67 -13.16 0.43
CA LYS A 33 -8.94 -13.87 0.69
C LYS A 33 -9.74 -13.25 1.83
N LYS A 34 -9.03 -12.63 2.79
CA LYS A 34 -9.64 -12.00 3.94
C LYS A 34 -8.81 -10.81 4.37
N THR A 35 -9.48 -9.68 4.58
CA THR A 35 -8.84 -8.47 5.08
C THR A 35 -9.65 -7.93 6.26
N PRO A 36 -9.00 -7.26 7.24
CA PRO A 36 -9.72 -6.71 8.40
C PRO A 36 -10.59 -5.52 8.05
N VAL A 37 -10.35 -4.89 6.90
CA VAL A 37 -11.06 -3.70 6.42
C VAL A 37 -11.39 -3.89 4.94
N PRO A 38 -12.26 -3.04 4.37
CA PRO A 38 -12.57 -3.14 2.94
C PRO A 38 -11.34 -3.06 2.06
N LEU A 39 -11.31 -3.88 1.02
CA LEU A 39 -10.25 -3.96 0.04
C LEU A 39 -10.74 -3.36 -1.28
N PHE A 40 -10.02 -2.37 -1.79
CA PHE A 40 -10.31 -1.78 -3.09
C PHE A 40 -9.22 -2.15 -4.07
N ILE A 41 -9.62 -2.56 -5.28
CA ILE A 41 -8.69 -3.01 -6.31
C ILE A 41 -8.84 -2.12 -7.52
N ILE A 42 -7.78 -1.37 -7.86
CA ILE A 42 -7.74 -0.59 -9.10
C ILE A 42 -7.42 -1.53 -10.25
N THR A 43 -8.36 -1.72 -11.16
CA THR A 43 -8.16 -2.61 -12.30
C THR A 43 -9.14 -2.28 -13.43
N HIS A 44 -8.73 -2.57 -14.67
CA HIS A 44 -9.62 -2.51 -15.83
C HIS A 44 -10.31 -3.85 -16.09
N SER A 45 -9.99 -4.87 -15.31
CA SER A 45 -10.53 -6.21 -15.49
C SER A 45 -12.03 -6.26 -15.17
N LEU A 46 -12.78 -6.94 -16.01
CA LEU A 46 -14.18 -7.25 -15.75
C LEU A 46 -14.32 -8.55 -14.95
N VAL A 47 -13.24 -9.32 -14.86
CA VAL A 47 -13.22 -10.53 -14.06
C VAL A 47 -13.03 -10.15 -12.60
N ARG A 48 -13.84 -10.75 -11.72
CA ARG A 48 -13.72 -10.49 -10.28
C ARG A 48 -12.44 -11.08 -9.73
N LEU A 49 -11.59 -10.21 -9.22
CA LEU A 49 -10.35 -10.59 -8.55
C LEU A 49 -10.64 -10.77 -7.06
N GLN A 50 -9.97 -11.70 -6.42
CA GLN A 50 -10.17 -12.01 -5.01
C GLN A 50 -11.65 -12.31 -4.66
N PRO A 51 -12.30 -13.22 -5.39
CA PRO A 51 -13.74 -13.46 -5.21
C PRO A 51 -14.12 -14.03 -3.84
N LYS A 52 -13.16 -14.57 -3.09
CA LYS A 52 -13.39 -15.08 -1.74
C LYS A 52 -13.41 -13.99 -0.68
N ASN A 53 -12.94 -12.80 -1.00
CA ASN A 53 -12.97 -11.67 -0.08
C ASN A 53 -14.27 -10.90 -0.27
N GLN A 54 -15.17 -11.01 0.70
CA GLN A 54 -16.50 -10.36 0.63
C GLN A 54 -16.40 -8.84 0.78
N LEU A 55 -15.29 -8.33 1.26
CA LEU A 55 -15.04 -6.89 1.42
C LEU A 55 -14.29 -6.29 0.24
N ALA A 56 -14.04 -7.06 -0.82
CA ALA A 56 -13.31 -6.59 -1.98
C ALA A 56 -14.23 -5.90 -3.00
N LYS A 57 -13.80 -4.73 -3.48
CA LYS A 57 -14.48 -3.97 -4.54
C LYS A 57 -13.47 -3.56 -5.59
N GLN A 58 -13.86 -3.64 -6.85
CA GLN A 58 -13.00 -3.25 -7.97
C GLN A 58 -13.40 -1.87 -8.48
N LEU A 59 -12.38 -1.04 -8.75
CA LEU A 59 -12.57 0.30 -9.28
C LEU A 59 -11.79 0.43 -10.60
N ASN A 60 -12.52 0.73 -11.67
CA ASN A 60 -11.87 1.03 -12.95
C ASN A 60 -11.68 2.54 -13.03
N LEU A 61 -10.78 3.06 -12.21
CA LEU A 61 -10.50 4.48 -12.07
C LEU A 61 -8.99 4.69 -11.95
N PRO A 62 -8.47 5.84 -12.37
CA PRO A 62 -7.09 6.19 -12.07
C PRO A 62 -6.91 6.41 -10.56
N PRO A 63 -5.66 6.35 -10.04
CA PRO A 63 -5.43 6.40 -8.60
C PRO A 63 -6.07 7.57 -7.86
N ALA A 64 -5.94 8.80 -8.38
CA ALA A 64 -6.52 9.96 -7.72
C ALA A 64 -8.03 9.86 -7.60
N ALA A 65 -8.71 9.45 -8.67
CA ALA A 65 -10.16 9.27 -8.68
C ALA A 65 -10.57 8.11 -7.77
N ALA A 66 -9.78 7.04 -7.74
CA ALA A 66 -10.04 5.90 -6.85
C ALA A 66 -9.96 6.32 -5.38
N LEU A 67 -8.94 7.09 -5.00
CA LEU A 67 -8.81 7.60 -3.63
C LEU A 67 -9.99 8.48 -3.26
N GLN A 68 -10.46 9.31 -4.17
CA GLN A 68 -11.64 10.15 -3.94
C GLN A 68 -12.89 9.29 -3.73
N GLU A 69 -13.07 8.27 -4.54
CA GLU A 69 -14.21 7.35 -4.41
C GLU A 69 -14.18 6.62 -3.08
N ILE A 70 -13.01 6.16 -2.64
CA ILE A 70 -12.85 5.50 -1.35
C ILE A 70 -13.14 6.48 -0.21
N SER A 71 -12.67 7.73 -0.32
CA SER A 71 -12.95 8.76 0.68
C SER A 71 -14.45 9.04 0.78
N ASN A 72 -15.14 9.05 -0.34
CA ASN A 72 -16.60 9.23 -0.36
C ASN A 72 -17.32 8.06 0.32
N PHE A 73 -16.78 6.86 0.21
CA PHE A 73 -17.30 5.68 0.90
C PHE A 73 -17.27 5.85 2.43
N PHE A 74 -16.32 6.62 2.93
CA PHE A 74 -16.16 6.94 4.36
C PHE A 74 -16.50 8.41 4.64
N ALA A 75 -17.53 8.93 4.00
CA ALA A 75 -17.87 10.36 4.05
C ALA A 75 -18.17 10.87 5.47
N GLN A 76 -18.53 9.98 6.39
CA GLN A 76 -18.80 10.36 7.78
C GLN A 76 -17.52 10.55 8.60
N LYS A 77 -16.39 10.14 8.07
CA LYS A 77 -15.10 10.32 8.72
C LYS A 77 -14.46 11.61 8.25
N GLU A 78 -13.95 12.38 9.18
CA GLU A 78 -13.22 13.60 8.89
C GLU A 78 -11.98 13.31 8.05
N ARG A 79 -11.35 12.14 8.30
CA ARG A 79 -10.14 11.73 7.61
C ARG A 79 -10.08 10.21 7.50
N ALA A 80 -10.31 9.68 6.32
CA ALA A 80 -10.16 8.26 6.08
C ALA A 80 -8.68 7.92 5.90
N GLN A 81 -8.23 6.85 6.54
CA GLN A 81 -6.86 6.35 6.38
C GLN A 81 -6.87 5.18 5.43
N ILE A 82 -6.24 5.36 4.29
CA ILE A 82 -6.18 4.35 3.23
C ILE A 82 -4.76 3.82 3.16
N LEU A 83 -4.61 2.52 3.41
CA LEU A 83 -3.33 1.84 3.28
C LEU A 83 -3.15 1.35 1.84
N VAL A 84 -2.14 1.87 1.17
CA VAL A 84 -1.84 1.49 -0.21
C VAL A 84 -0.76 0.42 -0.19
N GLU A 85 -1.10 -0.78 -0.64
CA GLU A 85 -0.18 -1.90 -0.76
C GLU A 85 0.08 -2.12 -2.25
N ALA A 86 0.85 -1.23 -2.82
CA ALA A 86 1.07 -1.19 -4.25
C ALA A 86 2.40 -1.82 -4.65
N GLY A 87 2.41 -2.45 -5.81
CA GLY A 87 3.65 -2.84 -6.46
C GLY A 87 4.39 -1.62 -7.01
N PRO A 88 5.60 -1.82 -7.56
CA PRO A 88 6.47 -0.70 -7.96
C PRO A 88 5.83 0.29 -8.94
N LYS A 89 5.09 -0.19 -9.92
CA LYS A 89 4.50 0.70 -10.94
C LYS A 89 3.44 1.62 -10.36
N LEU A 90 2.50 1.05 -9.62
CA LEU A 90 1.43 1.83 -9.03
C LEU A 90 1.95 2.77 -7.95
N LEU A 91 2.87 2.29 -7.12
CA LEU A 91 3.47 3.11 -6.07
C LEU A 91 4.21 4.31 -6.66
N THR A 92 5.04 4.09 -7.67
CA THR A 92 5.79 5.16 -8.34
C THR A 92 4.83 6.21 -8.91
N LYS A 93 3.78 5.76 -9.58
CA LYS A 93 2.78 6.68 -10.14
C LYS A 93 2.10 7.51 -9.06
N MET A 94 1.70 6.87 -7.97
CA MET A 94 1.02 7.56 -6.88
C MET A 94 1.96 8.56 -6.17
N ILE A 95 3.23 8.23 -6.05
CA ILE A 95 4.23 9.15 -5.49
C ILE A 95 4.44 10.34 -6.41
N GLU A 96 4.57 10.12 -7.70
CA GLU A 96 4.72 11.19 -8.70
C GLU A 96 3.54 12.16 -8.67
N GLU A 97 2.34 11.65 -8.46
CA GLU A 97 1.12 12.45 -8.38
C GLU A 97 0.86 13.01 -6.98
N ARG A 98 1.80 12.81 -6.06
CA ARG A 98 1.75 13.29 -4.67
C ARG A 98 0.52 12.82 -3.90
N LEU A 99 0.11 11.57 -4.15
CA LEU A 99 -1.06 10.98 -3.52
C LEU A 99 -0.74 10.25 -2.21
N ILE A 100 0.54 10.04 -1.91
CA ILE A 100 1.00 9.35 -0.71
C ILE A 100 1.50 10.37 0.30
N GLN A 101 0.86 10.48 1.46
CA GLN A 101 1.26 11.39 2.53
C GLN A 101 2.30 10.77 3.45
N THR A 102 2.14 9.49 3.77
CA THR A 102 3.06 8.74 4.62
C THR A 102 3.53 7.51 3.89
N LEU A 103 4.83 7.30 3.84
CA LEU A 103 5.43 6.16 3.16
C LEU A 103 6.12 5.28 4.20
N TYR A 104 5.76 4.00 4.22
CA TYR A 104 6.40 3.00 5.08
C TYR A 104 7.24 2.07 4.22
N LEU A 105 8.53 1.97 4.54
CA LEU A 105 9.45 1.09 3.83
C LEU A 105 10.06 0.08 4.79
N THR A 106 10.18 -1.14 4.33
CA THR A 106 10.96 -2.15 5.01
C THR A 106 12.14 -2.48 4.11
N ILE A 107 13.34 -2.24 4.60
CA ILE A 107 14.57 -2.53 3.88
C ILE A 107 15.19 -3.78 4.50
N ASN A 108 15.32 -4.84 3.71
CA ASN A 108 15.98 -6.06 4.14
C ASN A 108 17.40 -6.05 3.56
N HIS A 109 18.39 -5.92 4.43
CA HIS A 109 19.80 -5.80 4.00
C HIS A 109 20.39 -7.11 3.48
N ASP A 110 19.72 -8.24 3.71
CA ASP A 110 20.16 -9.55 3.19
C ASP A 110 19.52 -9.89 1.84
N ALA A 111 18.50 -9.14 1.43
CA ALA A 111 17.80 -9.43 0.19
C ALA A 111 18.51 -8.82 -1.01
N THR A 112 18.73 -9.65 -2.04
CA THR A 112 19.14 -9.18 -3.36
C THR A 112 17.91 -9.34 -4.26
N GLY A 113 17.38 -8.23 -4.75
CA GLY A 113 16.19 -8.23 -5.57
C GLY A 113 16.51 -7.99 -7.04
N GLU A 114 15.73 -8.60 -7.92
CA GLU A 114 15.80 -8.34 -9.35
C GLU A 114 15.15 -7.02 -9.73
N ASN A 115 14.16 -6.60 -8.94
CA ASN A 115 13.44 -5.35 -9.15
C ASN A 115 14.04 -4.27 -8.25
N ILE A 116 15.04 -3.59 -8.78
CA ILE A 116 15.71 -2.53 -8.04
C ILE A 116 14.90 -1.24 -8.23
N ILE A 117 14.30 -0.78 -7.12
CA ILE A 117 13.73 0.56 -7.06
C ILE A 117 14.85 1.46 -6.55
N ASP A 118 15.08 2.57 -7.23
CA ASP A 118 15.99 3.60 -6.73
C ASP A 118 15.33 4.26 -5.51
N LEU A 119 15.71 3.82 -4.32
CA LEU A 119 15.15 4.32 -3.08
C LEU A 119 15.39 5.80 -2.88
N ALA A 120 16.56 6.30 -3.28
CA ALA A 120 16.88 7.72 -3.16
C ALA A 120 15.92 8.56 -4.00
N ASP A 121 15.63 8.12 -5.22
CA ASP A 121 14.67 8.82 -6.09
C ASP A 121 13.25 8.71 -5.56
N LEU A 122 12.88 7.53 -5.05
CA LEU A 122 11.54 7.28 -4.52
C LEU A 122 11.20 8.22 -3.36
N VAL A 123 12.16 8.46 -2.46
CA VAL A 123 11.93 9.25 -1.23
C VAL A 123 12.41 10.70 -1.32
N LYS A 124 12.83 11.15 -2.50
CA LYS A 124 13.42 12.50 -2.64
C LYS A 124 12.53 13.65 -2.19
N ASN A 125 11.22 13.47 -2.25
CA ASN A 125 10.25 14.49 -1.84
C ASN A 125 9.65 14.20 -0.47
N PHE A 126 10.24 13.27 0.27
CA PHE A 126 9.76 12.87 1.59
C PHE A 126 10.79 13.23 2.66
N LYS A 127 10.29 13.42 3.87
CA LYS A 127 11.11 13.64 5.05
C LYS A 127 11.09 12.39 5.91
N LEU A 128 12.26 11.90 6.29
CA LEU A 128 12.37 10.75 7.18
C LEU A 128 11.85 11.10 8.58
N LEU A 129 10.89 10.32 9.06
CA LEU A 129 10.31 10.48 10.40
C LEU A 129 10.94 9.53 11.39
N SER A 130 11.13 8.27 11.00
CA SER A 130 11.69 7.26 11.89
C SER A 130 12.43 6.20 11.10
N SER A 131 13.41 5.59 11.76
CA SER A 131 14.14 4.45 11.24
C SER A 131 14.44 3.53 12.42
N VAL A 132 13.93 2.30 12.37
CA VAL A 132 14.11 1.31 13.42
C VAL A 132 14.67 0.05 12.80
N LYS A 133 15.80 -0.41 13.34
CA LYS A 133 16.44 -1.63 12.86
C LYS A 133 16.08 -2.79 13.77
N VAL A 134 15.54 -3.84 13.17
CA VAL A 134 15.20 -5.10 13.87
C VAL A 134 15.86 -6.22 13.08
N GLU A 135 16.91 -6.79 13.65
CA GLU A 135 17.75 -7.80 12.98
C GLU A 135 18.30 -7.25 11.65
N ASN A 136 17.97 -7.86 10.52
CA ASN A 136 18.44 -7.44 9.21
C ASN A 136 17.44 -6.53 8.48
N ASP A 137 16.33 -6.22 9.13
CA ASP A 137 15.32 -5.34 8.57
C ASP A 137 15.45 -3.95 9.16
N GLU A 138 15.25 -2.96 8.33
CA GLU A 138 15.17 -1.56 8.74
C GLU A 138 13.80 -1.03 8.38
N PHE A 139 13.03 -0.61 9.39
CA PHE A 139 11.69 -0.08 9.20
C PHE A 139 11.77 1.45 9.19
N GLN A 140 11.44 2.03 8.05
CA GLN A 140 11.48 3.47 7.88
C GLN A 140 10.10 4.03 7.61
N SER A 141 9.81 5.19 8.17
CA SER A 141 8.62 5.95 7.81
C SER A 141 9.01 7.35 7.37
N PHE A 142 8.30 7.82 6.36
CA PHE A 142 8.55 9.10 5.72
C PHE A 142 7.24 9.87 5.60
N GLU A 143 7.34 11.17 5.62
CA GLU A 143 6.21 12.08 5.42
C GLU A 143 6.47 12.92 4.19
N LEU A 144 5.43 13.16 3.40
CA LEU A 144 5.52 14.03 2.22
C LEU A 144 5.90 15.45 2.67
N ALA A 145 6.97 15.95 2.13
CA ALA A 145 7.50 17.25 2.47
C ALA A 145 6.66 18.39 1.89
#